data_231d0f8b9b01816c22677750f60868dc
#
_entry.id   231d0f8b9b01816c22677750f60868dc
#
_cell.length_a   1.000
_cell.length_b   1.000
_cell.length_c   1.000
_cell.angle_alpha   90.00
_cell.angle_beta   90.00
_cell.angle_gamma   90.00
#
_symmetry.space_group_name_H-M   'P 1'
#
loop_
_entity.id
_entity.type
_entity.pdbx_description
1 polymer ?
#
loop_
_entity_poly.entity_id
_entity_poly.type
_entity_poly.pdbx_seq_one_letter_code
_entity_poly.pdbx_strand_id
1 'polypeptide(L)'
;MPTTVFCLHALGSSSEEFVGLRTRLAGTLDLVGIDLPGFGTSTAATGTTVEEMVVLVERAIGRSGVTEWALLGHSMGGKVASVVASRTVDGSNGLFGLRAVVLLAASPLSPEPMDDERRATMLGWAADGEIGPDEAETFVDANTASRLAPEPHATAVHDVQRALPQAWTDWLVRGSREDWSTVFPANPVPALVLAGAEDGDLGPDAQRSLNLPHWSAGEFDVVPGAAHLLPWEQPDEVADRIRDFWRRRVDHGPVVPADTARVIASPRVSARTRGILAVRSLPDAPDREPRALTRGQLDTLRALARVVVPQPGDRPVDLALRVDDQLADGLGDGWRPDGLPADVDAYRAGLDALRADATQGDEHLAAVLGSITAGEYTPVSGGLDSGQLQAWAEDAAVDLAKQWMAHPATMAAVDYDGFANGGDGLRKQGFLLLGADEREAWEPTGAAR
;
A
#
# COMPACT_ATOMS: atom_id res chain seq x y z
N MET A 1 -16.61 -1.22 9.52
CA MET A 1 -16.44 -2.68 9.33
C MET A 1 -14.94 -2.95 9.28
N PRO A 2 -14.46 -4.12 9.70
CA PRO A 2 -13.04 -4.48 9.54
C PRO A 2 -12.61 -4.40 8.06
N THR A 3 -11.36 -4.01 7.81
CA THR A 3 -10.81 -4.02 6.45
C THR A 3 -10.63 -5.46 5.97
N THR A 4 -11.05 -5.75 4.74
CA THR A 4 -10.87 -7.07 4.12
C THR A 4 -9.42 -7.26 3.68
N VAL A 5 -8.82 -8.39 4.08
CA VAL A 5 -7.45 -8.78 3.70
C VAL A 5 -7.52 -10.04 2.85
N PHE A 6 -7.15 -9.94 1.59
CA PHE A 6 -7.04 -11.11 0.71
C PHE A 6 -5.72 -11.82 0.97
N CYS A 7 -5.81 -13.10 1.35
CA CYS A 7 -4.68 -13.90 1.80
C CYS A 7 -4.31 -14.93 0.73
N LEU A 8 -3.03 -14.95 0.34
CA LEU A 8 -2.44 -15.78 -0.72
C LEU A 8 -1.40 -16.71 -0.12
N HIS A 9 -1.60 -18.00 -0.24
CA HIS A 9 -0.85 -19.04 0.44
C HIS A 9 0.50 -19.39 -0.21
N ALA A 10 1.31 -20.17 0.52
CA ALA A 10 2.60 -20.70 0.06
C ALA A 10 2.46 -21.85 -0.94
N LEU A 11 3.58 -22.24 -1.58
CA LEU A 11 3.68 -23.48 -2.36
C LEU A 11 3.27 -24.69 -1.51
N GLY A 12 2.43 -25.55 -2.06
CA GLY A 12 1.95 -26.74 -1.37
C GLY A 12 1.03 -26.50 -0.19
N SER A 13 0.52 -25.28 -0.03
CA SER A 13 -0.42 -24.91 1.02
C SER A 13 -1.81 -24.56 0.46
N SER A 14 -2.66 -24.01 1.29
CA SER A 14 -4.00 -23.52 0.94
C SER A 14 -4.41 -22.36 1.84
N SER A 15 -5.62 -21.84 1.62
CA SER A 15 -6.24 -20.84 2.49
C SER A 15 -6.40 -21.28 3.95
N GLU A 16 -6.30 -22.58 4.23
CA GLU A 16 -6.35 -23.13 5.58
C GLU A 16 -5.19 -22.69 6.46
N GLU A 17 -4.02 -22.35 5.87
CA GLU A 17 -2.88 -21.87 6.66
C GLU A 17 -3.18 -20.57 7.41
N PHE A 18 -4.18 -19.80 6.97
CA PHE A 18 -4.56 -18.52 7.59
C PHE A 18 -5.66 -18.67 8.66
N VAL A 19 -6.19 -19.86 8.93
CA VAL A 19 -7.28 -20.07 9.92
C VAL A 19 -6.86 -19.60 11.31
N GLY A 20 -5.61 -19.89 11.71
CA GLY A 20 -5.04 -19.42 12.96
C GLY A 20 -4.99 -17.90 13.08
N LEU A 21 -4.54 -17.23 12.02
CA LEU A 21 -4.49 -15.76 11.94
C LEU A 21 -5.89 -15.15 11.87
N ARG A 22 -6.79 -15.75 11.09
CA ARG A 22 -8.20 -15.29 10.98
C ARG A 22 -8.87 -15.21 12.35
N THR A 23 -8.70 -16.25 13.16
CA THR A 23 -9.26 -16.29 14.51
C THR A 23 -8.70 -15.18 15.40
N ARG A 24 -7.39 -14.93 15.33
CA ARG A 24 -6.69 -13.95 16.16
C ARG A 24 -6.94 -12.51 15.74
N LEU A 25 -7.09 -12.25 14.45
CA LEU A 25 -7.32 -10.92 13.90
C LEU A 25 -8.81 -10.56 13.78
N ALA A 26 -9.71 -11.49 14.16
CA ALA A 26 -11.15 -11.25 14.13
C ALA A 26 -11.54 -9.96 14.88
N GLY A 27 -12.41 -9.16 14.24
CA GLY A 27 -12.84 -7.86 14.77
C GLY A 27 -11.90 -6.69 14.42
N THR A 28 -10.64 -6.96 14.07
CA THR A 28 -9.69 -5.94 13.55
C THR A 28 -9.63 -6.00 12.02
N LEU A 29 -9.42 -7.19 11.48
CA LEU A 29 -9.32 -7.47 10.05
C LEU A 29 -10.21 -8.65 9.67
N ASP A 30 -10.71 -8.64 8.43
CA ASP A 30 -11.49 -9.73 7.85
C ASP A 30 -10.61 -10.46 6.81
N LEU A 31 -10.06 -11.62 7.17
CA LEU A 31 -9.16 -12.40 6.33
C LEU A 31 -9.94 -13.33 5.39
N VAL A 32 -9.76 -13.11 4.09
CA VAL A 32 -10.37 -13.90 3.00
C VAL A 32 -9.26 -14.65 2.26
N GLY A 33 -9.15 -15.96 2.50
CA GLY A 33 -8.18 -16.81 1.80
C GLY A 33 -8.59 -17.09 0.36
N ILE A 34 -7.62 -17.11 -0.54
CA ILE A 34 -7.78 -17.47 -1.94
C ILE A 34 -6.89 -18.68 -2.23
N ASP A 35 -7.50 -19.81 -2.61
CA ASP A 35 -6.75 -20.96 -3.09
C ASP A 35 -6.27 -20.68 -4.52
N LEU A 36 -4.96 -20.65 -4.71
CA LEU A 36 -4.33 -20.42 -6.01
C LEU A 36 -4.49 -21.66 -6.90
N PRO A 37 -4.43 -21.50 -8.24
CA PRO A 37 -4.67 -22.61 -9.18
C PRO A 37 -3.79 -23.83 -8.90
N GLY A 38 -4.43 -24.99 -8.76
CA GLY A 38 -3.77 -26.26 -8.46
C GLY A 38 -3.45 -26.54 -7.01
N PHE A 39 -3.90 -25.67 -6.07
CA PHE A 39 -3.71 -25.83 -4.65
C PHE A 39 -5.04 -25.76 -3.87
N GLY A 40 -5.05 -26.29 -2.66
CA GLY A 40 -6.22 -26.22 -1.81
C GLY A 40 -7.47 -26.86 -2.43
N THR A 41 -8.55 -26.13 -2.47
CA THR A 41 -9.81 -26.53 -3.11
C THR A 41 -9.86 -26.17 -4.60
N SER A 42 -8.86 -25.49 -5.13
CA SER A 42 -8.77 -25.10 -6.54
C SER A 42 -8.27 -26.26 -7.38
N THR A 43 -9.17 -26.89 -8.15
CA THR A 43 -8.86 -28.01 -9.06
C THR A 43 -8.41 -27.55 -10.44
N ALA A 44 -8.16 -26.26 -10.64
CA ALA A 44 -7.74 -25.72 -11.92
C ALA A 44 -6.30 -26.16 -12.26
N ALA A 45 -6.15 -26.99 -13.28
CA ALA A 45 -4.85 -27.43 -13.80
C ALA A 45 -4.20 -26.43 -14.75
N THR A 46 -4.81 -25.26 -14.94
CA THR A 46 -4.35 -24.16 -15.78
C THR A 46 -4.35 -22.88 -14.96
N GLY A 47 -3.55 -21.90 -15.35
CA GLY A 47 -3.46 -20.65 -14.61
C GLY A 47 -2.37 -20.66 -13.54
N THR A 48 -1.34 -21.48 -13.74
CA THR A 48 -0.27 -21.77 -12.77
C THR A 48 0.98 -20.89 -12.93
N THR A 49 1.00 -19.99 -13.93
CA THR A 49 2.04 -18.95 -14.03
C THR A 49 1.76 -17.80 -13.06
N VAL A 50 2.80 -17.04 -12.67
CA VAL A 50 2.62 -15.86 -11.79
C VAL A 50 1.62 -14.88 -12.39
N GLU A 51 1.69 -14.61 -13.70
CA GLU A 51 0.74 -13.74 -14.40
C GLU A 51 -0.72 -14.20 -14.26
N GLU A 52 -0.97 -15.49 -14.47
CA GLU A 52 -2.31 -16.05 -14.40
C GLU A 52 -2.85 -16.08 -12.96
N MET A 53 -1.99 -16.36 -11.97
CA MET A 53 -2.35 -16.25 -10.54
C MET A 53 -2.70 -14.80 -10.18
N VAL A 54 -1.92 -13.82 -10.65
CA VAL A 54 -2.19 -12.38 -10.47
C VAL A 54 -3.55 -12.02 -11.03
N VAL A 55 -3.84 -12.39 -12.27
CA VAL A 55 -5.13 -12.11 -12.92
C VAL A 55 -6.31 -12.77 -12.18
N LEU A 56 -6.12 -13.96 -11.63
CA LEU A 56 -7.14 -14.63 -10.82
C LEU A 56 -7.43 -13.82 -9.55
N VAL A 57 -6.39 -13.41 -8.82
CA VAL A 57 -6.50 -12.62 -7.59
C VAL A 57 -7.15 -11.26 -7.88
N GLU A 58 -6.70 -10.56 -8.92
CA GLU A 58 -7.28 -9.28 -9.35
C GLU A 58 -8.78 -9.41 -9.66
N ARG A 59 -9.19 -10.49 -10.34
CA ARG A 59 -10.61 -10.78 -10.60
C ARG A 59 -11.39 -11.11 -9.32
N ALA A 60 -10.78 -11.84 -8.39
CA ALA A 60 -11.43 -12.16 -7.10
C ALA A 60 -11.68 -10.88 -6.30
N ILE A 61 -10.69 -10.00 -6.19
CA ILE A 61 -10.82 -8.69 -5.54
C ILE A 61 -11.90 -7.85 -6.25
N GLY A 62 -11.84 -7.71 -7.57
CA GLY A 62 -12.81 -6.93 -8.33
C GLY A 62 -14.26 -7.44 -8.19
N ARG A 63 -14.46 -8.75 -8.13
CA ARG A 63 -15.79 -9.37 -7.95
C ARG A 63 -16.33 -9.25 -6.53
N SER A 64 -15.48 -9.10 -5.53
CA SER A 64 -15.89 -8.94 -4.13
C SER A 64 -16.70 -7.66 -3.89
N GLY A 65 -16.51 -6.64 -4.73
CA GLY A 65 -17.12 -5.33 -4.57
C GLY A 65 -16.56 -4.52 -3.40
N VAL A 66 -15.51 -5.01 -2.73
CA VAL A 66 -14.83 -4.32 -1.64
C VAL A 66 -14.08 -3.12 -2.18
N THR A 67 -14.17 -1.99 -1.50
CA THR A 67 -13.58 -0.71 -1.92
C THR A 67 -12.45 -0.23 -1.00
N GLU A 68 -12.19 -0.95 0.08
CA GLU A 68 -11.06 -0.78 0.99
C GLU A 68 -10.55 -2.17 1.38
N TRP A 69 -9.31 -2.48 1.01
CA TRP A 69 -8.77 -3.83 1.15
C TRP A 69 -7.25 -3.82 1.32
N ALA A 70 -6.72 -4.96 1.74
CA ALA A 70 -5.29 -5.21 1.86
C ALA A 70 -4.93 -6.59 1.31
N LEU A 71 -3.63 -6.86 1.19
CA LEU A 71 -3.08 -8.15 0.80
C LEU A 71 -2.26 -8.74 1.93
N LEU A 72 -2.32 -10.05 2.07
CA LEU A 72 -1.38 -10.85 2.84
C LEU A 72 -0.86 -11.95 1.93
N GLY A 73 0.44 -12.00 1.70
CA GLY A 73 1.07 -13.02 0.87
C GLY A 73 2.12 -13.81 1.64
N HIS A 74 2.00 -15.13 1.63
CA HIS A 74 2.99 -16.03 2.22
C HIS A 74 3.79 -16.71 1.11
N SER A 75 5.13 -16.66 1.18
CA SER A 75 6.02 -17.34 0.24
C SER A 75 5.65 -17.07 -1.22
N MET A 76 5.27 -18.07 -2.01
CA MET A 76 4.74 -17.96 -3.37
C MET A 76 3.66 -16.88 -3.49
N GLY A 77 2.68 -16.87 -2.58
CA GLY A 77 1.63 -15.86 -2.53
C GLY A 77 2.16 -14.44 -2.30
N GLY A 78 3.33 -14.28 -1.70
CA GLY A 78 4.00 -13.01 -1.52
C GLY A 78 4.45 -12.36 -2.84
N LYS A 79 5.02 -13.14 -3.78
CA LYS A 79 5.33 -12.65 -5.13
C LYS A 79 4.07 -12.19 -5.86
N VAL A 80 3.01 -13.00 -5.82
CA VAL A 80 1.72 -12.66 -6.43
C VAL A 80 1.14 -11.39 -5.82
N ALA A 81 1.11 -11.26 -4.49
CA ALA A 81 0.63 -10.07 -3.77
C ALA A 81 1.42 -8.82 -4.18
N SER A 82 2.75 -8.93 -4.31
CA SER A 82 3.61 -7.81 -4.69
C SER A 82 3.33 -7.32 -6.11
N VAL A 83 3.06 -8.21 -7.07
CA VAL A 83 2.68 -7.83 -8.44
C VAL A 83 1.29 -7.18 -8.45
N VAL A 84 0.30 -7.75 -7.76
CA VAL A 84 -1.05 -7.15 -7.66
C VAL A 84 -0.99 -5.75 -7.04
N ALA A 85 -0.23 -5.57 -5.96
CA ALA A 85 -0.06 -4.27 -5.33
C ALA A 85 0.58 -3.24 -6.27
N SER A 86 1.62 -3.63 -7.01
CA SER A 86 2.30 -2.76 -7.97
C SER A 86 1.37 -2.33 -9.10
N ARG A 87 0.57 -3.25 -9.66
CA ARG A 87 -0.44 -2.95 -10.69
C ARG A 87 -1.61 -2.11 -10.16
N THR A 88 -1.87 -2.15 -8.87
CA THR A 88 -2.91 -1.30 -8.27
C THR A 88 -2.44 0.15 -8.17
N VAL A 89 -1.19 0.40 -7.76
CA VAL A 89 -0.67 1.76 -7.61
C VAL A 89 -0.24 2.39 -8.93
N ASP A 90 0.04 1.62 -9.98
CA ASP A 90 0.21 2.14 -11.34
C ASP A 90 -1.13 2.28 -12.10
N GLY A 91 -2.21 1.72 -11.55
CA GLY A 91 -3.58 1.79 -12.06
C GLY A 91 -3.89 0.81 -13.20
N SER A 92 -2.95 -0.06 -13.61
CA SER A 92 -3.09 -0.92 -14.79
C SER A 92 -4.11 -2.04 -14.62
N ASN A 93 -4.32 -2.55 -13.39
CA ASN A 93 -5.25 -3.65 -13.15
C ASN A 93 -6.72 -3.24 -12.94
N GLY A 94 -7.02 -1.94 -12.93
CA GLY A 94 -8.39 -1.45 -12.75
C GLY A 94 -8.91 -1.50 -11.32
N LEU A 95 -8.11 -1.89 -10.33
CA LEU A 95 -8.48 -1.91 -8.91
C LEU A 95 -8.19 -0.56 -8.24
N PHE A 96 -8.86 -0.33 -7.10
CA PHE A 96 -8.65 0.84 -6.24
C PHE A 96 -8.95 0.48 -4.78
N GLY A 97 -8.32 1.17 -3.82
CA GLY A 97 -8.60 1.03 -2.40
C GLY A 97 -7.66 0.10 -1.63
N LEU A 98 -6.49 -0.26 -2.20
CA LEU A 98 -5.44 -0.98 -1.48
C LEU A 98 -4.86 -0.09 -0.37
N ARG A 99 -4.85 -0.61 0.88
CA ARG A 99 -4.38 0.10 2.07
C ARG A 99 -3.00 -0.34 2.54
N ALA A 100 -2.70 -1.64 2.45
CA ALA A 100 -1.47 -2.21 2.96
C ALA A 100 -1.17 -3.57 2.33
N VAL A 101 0.08 -4.01 2.48
CA VAL A 101 0.53 -5.37 2.15
C VAL A 101 1.25 -5.97 3.35
N VAL A 102 0.96 -7.23 3.67
CA VAL A 102 1.70 -8.04 4.64
C VAL A 102 2.38 -9.18 3.90
N LEU A 103 3.67 -9.35 4.09
CA LEU A 103 4.50 -10.37 3.44
C LEU A 103 5.10 -11.28 4.52
N LEU A 104 4.80 -12.57 4.44
CA LEU A 104 5.30 -13.59 5.36
C LEU A 104 6.29 -14.49 4.61
N ALA A 105 7.57 -14.47 4.96
CA ALA A 105 8.64 -15.21 4.29
C ALA A 105 8.45 -15.22 2.76
N ALA A 106 8.15 -14.06 2.20
CA ALA A 106 7.65 -13.91 0.83
C ALA A 106 8.71 -14.22 -0.23
N SER A 107 8.30 -14.89 -1.30
CA SER A 107 9.09 -14.95 -2.53
C SER A 107 9.28 -13.54 -3.08
N PRO A 108 10.52 -13.13 -3.41
CA PRO A 108 10.78 -11.79 -3.92
C PRO A 108 10.29 -11.63 -5.37
N LEU A 109 10.19 -10.39 -5.83
CA LEU A 109 9.96 -10.09 -7.24
C LEU A 109 11.11 -10.57 -8.14
N SER A 110 12.35 -10.62 -7.63
CA SER A 110 13.49 -11.28 -8.28
C SER A 110 13.36 -12.81 -8.20
N PRO A 111 14.23 -13.59 -8.90
CA PRO A 111 14.31 -15.02 -8.69
C PRO A 111 14.57 -15.39 -7.22
N GLU A 112 13.93 -16.46 -6.75
CA GLU A 112 14.15 -16.99 -5.41
C GLU A 112 15.59 -17.53 -5.26
N PRO A 113 16.24 -17.29 -4.11
CA PRO A 113 17.55 -17.84 -3.79
C PRO A 113 17.48 -19.32 -3.38
N MET A 114 16.72 -20.13 -4.13
CA MET A 114 16.56 -21.56 -3.88
C MET A 114 17.72 -22.35 -4.48
N ASP A 115 18.32 -23.23 -3.69
CA ASP A 115 19.36 -24.14 -4.13
C ASP A 115 18.86 -25.10 -5.22
N ASP A 116 19.70 -25.36 -6.25
CA ASP A 116 19.31 -26.18 -7.39
C ASP A 116 19.15 -27.68 -7.04
N GLU A 117 19.88 -28.20 -6.03
CA GLU A 117 19.73 -29.58 -5.56
C GLU A 117 18.40 -29.76 -4.81
N ARG A 118 18.07 -28.81 -3.94
CA ARG A 118 16.76 -28.77 -3.27
C ARG A 118 15.62 -28.70 -4.30
N ARG A 119 15.75 -27.82 -5.28
CA ARG A 119 14.78 -27.71 -6.39
C ARG A 119 14.60 -29.01 -7.15
N ALA A 120 15.70 -29.67 -7.51
CA ALA A 120 15.67 -30.95 -8.24
C ALA A 120 15.00 -32.04 -7.39
N THR A 121 15.26 -32.08 -6.11
CA THR A 121 14.62 -33.00 -5.17
C THR A 121 13.10 -32.79 -5.13
N MET A 122 12.65 -31.53 -4.96
CA MET A 122 11.22 -31.19 -4.92
C MET A 122 10.51 -31.47 -6.25
N LEU A 123 11.19 -31.31 -7.39
CA LEU A 123 10.66 -31.68 -8.72
C LEU A 123 10.52 -33.20 -8.81
N GLY A 124 11.45 -33.97 -8.25
CA GLY A 124 11.39 -35.43 -8.21
C GLY A 124 10.15 -35.97 -7.49
N TRP A 125 9.68 -35.28 -6.46
CA TRP A 125 8.49 -35.69 -5.70
C TRP A 125 7.20 -35.70 -6.51
N ALA A 126 7.10 -34.84 -7.52
CA ALA A 126 5.91 -34.72 -8.38
C ALA A 126 6.09 -35.41 -9.76
N ALA A 127 7.23 -36.08 -10.01
CA ALA A 127 7.56 -36.63 -11.33
C ALA A 127 6.65 -37.78 -11.76
N ASP A 128 6.24 -38.62 -10.81
CA ASP A 128 5.41 -39.79 -11.05
C ASP A 128 3.91 -39.56 -10.76
N GLY A 129 3.50 -38.32 -10.50
CA GLY A 129 2.12 -37.94 -10.19
C GLY A 129 1.99 -37.19 -8.86
N GLU A 130 1.01 -37.59 -8.04
CA GLU A 130 0.76 -36.94 -6.74
C GLU A 130 1.96 -37.10 -5.78
N ILE A 131 2.23 -36.05 -4.98
CA ILE A 131 3.28 -36.06 -3.97
C ILE A 131 2.89 -37.06 -2.88
N GLY A 132 3.79 -37.99 -2.58
CA GLY A 132 3.58 -39.03 -1.58
C GLY A 132 3.50 -38.49 -0.14
N PRO A 133 2.96 -39.28 0.79
CA PRO A 133 2.84 -38.85 2.17
C PRO A 133 4.20 -38.59 2.85
N ASP A 134 5.21 -39.41 2.57
CA ASP A 134 6.54 -39.26 3.15
C ASP A 134 7.26 -37.99 2.65
N GLU A 135 7.12 -37.68 1.35
CA GLU A 135 7.64 -36.47 0.74
C GLU A 135 6.91 -35.23 1.26
N ALA A 136 5.61 -35.31 1.42
CA ALA A 136 4.80 -34.21 1.98
C ALA A 136 5.15 -33.93 3.44
N GLU A 137 5.33 -34.97 4.27
CA GLU A 137 5.80 -34.82 5.65
C GLU A 137 7.22 -34.23 5.68
N THR A 138 8.11 -34.73 4.82
CA THR A 138 9.48 -34.19 4.68
C THR A 138 9.47 -32.71 4.31
N PHE A 139 8.59 -32.30 3.37
CA PHE A 139 8.47 -30.90 2.99
C PHE A 139 8.02 -30.01 4.15
N VAL A 140 6.98 -30.43 4.88
CA VAL A 140 6.46 -29.64 6.02
C VAL A 140 7.50 -29.54 7.13
N ASP A 141 8.09 -30.67 7.53
CA ASP A 141 9.09 -30.70 8.62
C ASP A 141 10.36 -29.93 8.27
N ALA A 142 10.79 -29.91 7.00
CA ALA A 142 11.95 -29.13 6.55
C ALA A 142 11.69 -27.60 6.47
N ASN A 143 10.44 -27.17 6.50
CA ASN A 143 10.04 -25.75 6.43
C ASN A 143 9.54 -25.20 7.78
N THR A 144 9.71 -25.95 8.88
CA THR A 144 9.34 -25.53 10.24
C THR A 144 10.54 -25.58 11.20
N ALA A 145 10.62 -24.63 12.11
CA ALA A 145 11.65 -24.56 13.15
C ALA A 145 11.51 -25.72 14.16
N SER A 146 10.28 -26.14 14.39
CA SER A 146 9.93 -27.27 15.24
C SER A 146 8.69 -27.96 14.70
N ARG A 147 8.50 -29.23 15.05
CA ARG A 147 7.33 -29.99 14.60
C ARG A 147 6.04 -29.30 15.05
N LEU A 148 5.13 -29.05 14.08
CA LEU A 148 3.83 -28.47 14.34
C LEU A 148 2.97 -29.36 15.28
N ALA A 149 1.99 -28.77 15.94
CA ALA A 149 0.98 -29.50 16.65
C ALA A 149 0.23 -30.48 15.69
N PRO A 150 -0.33 -31.60 16.20
CA PRO A 150 -0.84 -32.67 15.33
C PRO A 150 -1.86 -32.23 14.29
N GLU A 151 -2.81 -31.36 14.63
CA GLU A 151 -3.87 -30.90 13.72
C GLU A 151 -3.32 -29.97 12.63
N PRO A 152 -2.58 -28.89 12.93
CA PRO A 152 -1.90 -28.08 11.92
C PRO A 152 -0.95 -28.89 11.03
N HIS A 153 -0.17 -29.82 11.61
CA HIS A 153 0.74 -30.67 10.86
C HIS A 153 -0.01 -31.54 9.84
N ALA A 154 -1.07 -32.22 10.28
CA ALA A 154 -1.86 -33.07 9.39
C ALA A 154 -2.51 -32.28 8.25
N THR A 155 -2.98 -31.06 8.53
CA THR A 155 -3.54 -30.16 7.51
C THR A 155 -2.48 -29.74 6.51
N ALA A 156 -1.31 -29.28 6.98
CA ALA A 156 -0.22 -28.85 6.10
C ALA A 156 0.27 -30.00 5.20
N VAL A 157 0.47 -31.21 5.75
CA VAL A 157 0.85 -32.40 4.98
C VAL A 157 -0.23 -32.76 3.95
N HIS A 158 -1.50 -32.73 4.34
CA HIS A 158 -2.61 -32.98 3.41
C HIS A 158 -2.65 -31.96 2.26
N ASP A 159 -2.38 -30.69 2.54
CA ASP A 159 -2.35 -29.64 1.53
C ASP A 159 -1.25 -29.88 0.48
N VAL A 160 -0.06 -30.33 0.93
CA VAL A 160 1.04 -30.70 0.02
C VAL A 160 0.63 -31.86 -0.87
N GLN A 161 0.02 -32.93 -0.29
CA GLN A 161 -0.38 -34.14 -1.03
C GLN A 161 -1.44 -33.84 -2.10
N ARG A 162 -2.37 -32.93 -1.84
CA ARG A 162 -3.43 -32.56 -2.80
C ARG A 162 -3.03 -31.50 -3.81
N ALA A 163 -1.81 -30.92 -3.72
CA ALA A 163 -1.29 -30.01 -4.73
C ALA A 163 -1.22 -30.72 -6.08
N LEU A 164 -1.72 -30.06 -7.12
CA LEU A 164 -1.61 -30.63 -8.48
C LEU A 164 -0.14 -30.66 -8.90
N PRO A 165 0.38 -31.80 -9.40
CA PRO A 165 1.77 -31.95 -9.81
C PRO A 165 2.22 -30.90 -10.84
N GLN A 166 1.31 -30.48 -11.71
CA GLN A 166 1.59 -29.43 -12.70
C GLN A 166 1.81 -28.08 -12.03
N ALA A 167 0.98 -27.69 -11.05
CA ALA A 167 1.10 -26.40 -10.37
C ALA A 167 2.38 -26.34 -9.51
N TRP A 168 2.70 -27.43 -8.81
CA TRP A 168 3.95 -27.59 -8.07
C TRP A 168 5.17 -27.45 -9.00
N THR A 169 5.19 -28.17 -10.11
CA THR A 169 6.28 -28.15 -11.08
C THR A 169 6.41 -26.78 -11.74
N ASP A 170 5.31 -26.14 -12.16
CA ASP A 170 5.33 -24.83 -12.82
C ASP A 170 5.90 -23.74 -11.90
N TRP A 171 5.59 -23.80 -10.59
CA TRP A 171 6.22 -22.88 -9.65
C TRP A 171 7.73 -23.11 -9.58
N LEU A 172 8.17 -24.33 -9.37
CA LEU A 172 9.60 -24.65 -9.21
C LEU A 172 10.43 -24.37 -10.46
N VAL A 173 9.87 -24.63 -11.65
CA VAL A 173 10.57 -24.46 -12.93
C VAL A 173 10.53 -23.02 -13.43
N ARG A 174 9.41 -22.32 -13.21
CA ARG A 174 9.15 -20.99 -13.75
C ARG A 174 8.88 -19.94 -12.68
N GLY A 175 7.79 -20.04 -11.94
CA GLY A 175 7.31 -18.97 -11.07
C GLY A 175 8.35 -18.45 -10.07
N SER A 176 9.08 -19.36 -9.41
CA SER A 176 10.16 -19.01 -8.50
C SER A 176 11.38 -18.35 -9.18
N ARG A 177 11.52 -18.53 -10.50
CA ARG A 177 12.62 -17.98 -11.31
C ARG A 177 12.26 -16.73 -12.11
N GLU A 178 10.96 -16.37 -12.16
CA GLU A 178 10.54 -15.14 -12.83
C GLU A 178 11.11 -13.91 -12.13
N ASP A 179 11.58 -12.94 -12.95
CA ASP A 179 12.11 -11.67 -12.47
C ASP A 179 11.18 -10.51 -12.84
N TRP A 180 10.47 -10.00 -11.85
CA TRP A 180 9.59 -8.84 -11.92
C TRP A 180 10.23 -7.59 -11.30
N SER A 181 11.43 -7.71 -10.73
CA SER A 181 12.07 -6.65 -9.94
C SER A 181 12.40 -5.39 -10.75
N THR A 182 12.58 -5.53 -12.06
CA THR A 182 12.87 -4.42 -12.98
C THR A 182 11.61 -3.86 -13.66
N VAL A 183 10.45 -4.50 -13.45
CA VAL A 183 9.19 -4.11 -14.10
C VAL A 183 8.53 -2.94 -13.36
N PHE A 184 8.65 -2.94 -12.03
CA PHE A 184 7.97 -1.97 -11.18
C PHE A 184 8.95 -1.09 -10.42
N PRO A 185 8.67 0.22 -10.27
CA PRO A 185 9.39 1.08 -9.33
C PRO A 185 9.11 0.66 -7.89
N ALA A 186 9.83 1.25 -6.93
CA ALA A 186 9.53 1.06 -5.51
C ALA A 186 8.07 1.43 -5.20
N ASN A 187 7.40 0.53 -4.46
CA ASN A 187 5.96 0.64 -4.18
C ASN A 187 5.72 1.48 -2.91
N PRO A 188 4.90 2.54 -2.96
CA PRO A 188 4.64 3.41 -1.81
C PRO A 188 3.59 2.86 -0.83
N VAL A 189 2.96 1.73 -1.12
CA VAL A 189 1.98 1.11 -0.20
C VAL A 189 2.67 0.73 1.10
N PRO A 190 2.09 1.06 2.27
CA PRO A 190 2.58 0.56 3.54
C PRO A 190 2.70 -0.97 3.53
N ALA A 191 3.90 -1.49 3.83
CA ALA A 191 4.16 -2.92 3.80
C ALA A 191 4.82 -3.40 5.09
N LEU A 192 4.35 -4.55 5.60
CA LEU A 192 5.00 -5.28 6.69
C LEU A 192 5.65 -6.54 6.11
N VAL A 193 6.97 -6.63 6.19
CA VAL A 193 7.75 -7.78 5.74
C VAL A 193 8.20 -8.56 6.98
N LEU A 194 7.71 -9.78 7.14
CA LEU A 194 8.06 -10.68 8.24
C LEU A 194 8.88 -11.86 7.74
N ALA A 195 9.94 -12.18 8.47
CA ALA A 195 10.76 -13.36 8.25
C ALA A 195 10.70 -14.28 9.48
N GLY A 196 10.72 -15.60 9.28
CA GLY A 196 11.00 -16.53 10.38
C GLY A 196 12.51 -16.48 10.71
N ALA A 197 12.83 -16.51 12.00
CA ALA A 197 14.23 -16.42 12.46
C ALA A 197 15.06 -17.60 11.99
N GLU A 198 14.44 -18.78 11.85
CA GLU A 198 15.04 -20.05 11.49
C GLU A 198 14.80 -20.46 10.03
N ASP A 199 14.18 -19.58 9.20
CA ASP A 199 14.01 -19.82 7.76
C ASP A 199 15.37 -19.76 7.04
N GLY A 200 15.58 -20.70 6.13
CA GLY A 200 16.81 -20.81 5.34
C GLY A 200 16.85 -19.84 4.15
N ASP A 201 16.22 -20.25 3.05
CA ASP A 201 16.37 -19.56 1.75
C ASP A 201 15.67 -18.18 1.73
N LEU A 202 14.52 -18.06 2.39
CA LEU A 202 13.72 -16.83 2.46
C LEU A 202 13.70 -16.19 3.86
N GLY A 203 14.75 -16.46 4.65
CA GLY A 203 14.92 -15.95 6.00
C GLY A 203 15.24 -14.44 6.07
N PRO A 204 15.64 -13.96 7.27
CA PRO A 204 15.77 -12.53 7.55
C PRO A 204 16.64 -11.75 6.56
N ASP A 205 17.75 -12.32 6.12
CA ASP A 205 18.67 -11.64 5.18
C ASP A 205 18.07 -11.52 3.77
N ALA A 206 17.40 -12.58 3.30
CA ALA A 206 16.71 -12.57 2.01
C ALA A 206 15.54 -11.57 2.03
N GLN A 207 14.71 -11.58 3.07
CA GLN A 207 13.58 -10.64 3.18
C GLN A 207 14.06 -9.18 3.22
N ARG A 208 15.14 -8.91 3.97
CA ARG A 208 15.70 -7.56 4.08
C ARG A 208 16.36 -7.08 2.78
N SER A 209 17.04 -7.98 2.05
CA SER A 209 17.79 -7.59 0.85
C SER A 209 16.99 -7.67 -0.45
N LEU A 210 16.01 -8.57 -0.55
CA LEU A 210 15.28 -8.84 -1.79
C LEU A 210 13.83 -8.32 -1.77
N ASN A 211 13.16 -8.32 -0.61
CA ASN A 211 11.75 -7.87 -0.53
C ASN A 211 11.63 -6.43 -0.02
N LEU A 212 12.25 -6.09 1.10
CA LEU A 212 12.10 -4.77 1.72
C LEU A 212 12.43 -3.59 0.79
N PRO A 213 13.47 -3.63 -0.06
CA PRO A 213 13.80 -2.51 -0.95
C PRO A 213 12.73 -2.16 -1.99
N HIS A 214 11.82 -3.09 -2.28
CA HIS A 214 10.68 -2.83 -3.17
C HIS A 214 9.63 -1.90 -2.53
N TRP A 215 9.59 -1.76 -1.20
CA TRP A 215 8.57 -1.02 -0.46
C TRP A 215 9.14 0.25 0.15
N SER A 216 8.87 1.41 -0.45
CA SER A 216 9.38 2.69 0.07
C SER A 216 8.80 3.08 1.43
N ALA A 217 7.62 2.52 1.80
CA ALA A 217 6.99 2.62 3.11
C ALA A 217 6.97 1.26 3.85
N GLY A 218 7.99 0.43 3.61
CA GLY A 218 8.11 -0.91 4.19
C GLY A 218 8.72 -0.92 5.59
N GLU A 219 8.19 -1.79 6.45
CA GLU A 219 8.76 -2.17 7.73
C GLU A 219 9.18 -3.65 7.70
N PHE A 220 10.25 -3.97 8.39
CA PHE A 220 10.77 -5.32 8.47
C PHE A 220 10.85 -5.78 9.93
N ASP A 221 10.42 -7.02 10.19
CA ASP A 221 10.60 -7.63 11.51
C ASP A 221 10.83 -9.15 11.39
N VAL A 222 11.33 -9.75 12.46
CA VAL A 222 11.68 -11.17 12.55
C VAL A 222 10.82 -11.85 13.60
N VAL A 223 10.26 -13.01 13.25
CA VAL A 223 9.43 -13.83 14.14
C VAL A 223 10.30 -14.92 14.75
N PRO A 224 10.64 -14.85 16.04
CA PRO A 224 11.44 -15.87 16.70
C PRO A 224 10.67 -17.19 16.84
N GLY A 225 11.38 -18.31 16.75
CA GLY A 225 10.77 -19.64 16.90
C GLY A 225 9.89 -20.05 15.69
N ALA A 226 10.06 -19.39 14.55
CA ALA A 226 9.47 -19.79 13.29
C ALA A 226 10.53 -19.91 12.20
N ALA A 227 10.33 -20.87 11.31
CA ALA A 227 11.01 -20.97 10.03
C ALA A 227 10.14 -20.40 8.91
N HIS A 228 9.90 -21.17 7.85
CA HIS A 228 9.16 -20.72 6.68
C HIS A 228 7.65 -20.66 6.88
N LEU A 229 7.08 -21.61 7.65
CA LEU A 229 5.62 -21.75 7.81
C LEU A 229 5.06 -20.89 8.96
N LEU A 230 5.42 -19.59 9.00
CA LEU A 230 5.05 -18.64 10.06
C LEU A 230 3.56 -18.69 10.49
N PRO A 231 2.57 -18.78 9.58
CA PRO A 231 1.16 -18.80 9.96
C PRO A 231 0.78 -20.01 10.80
N TRP A 232 1.47 -21.15 10.60
CA TRP A 232 1.27 -22.37 11.37
C TRP A 232 2.08 -22.40 12.67
N GLU A 233 3.31 -21.88 12.63
CA GLU A 233 4.28 -21.99 13.73
C GLU A 233 4.03 -20.99 14.85
N GLN A 234 3.83 -19.70 14.49
CA GLN A 234 3.74 -18.60 15.43
C GLN A 234 2.55 -17.66 15.12
N PRO A 235 1.31 -18.19 15.02
CA PRO A 235 0.15 -17.39 14.62
C PRO A 235 -0.17 -16.24 15.59
N ASP A 236 0.13 -16.37 16.89
CA ASP A 236 -0.07 -15.30 17.88
C ASP A 236 0.88 -14.15 17.63
N GLU A 237 2.16 -14.45 17.47
CA GLU A 237 3.23 -13.50 17.27
C GLU A 237 3.07 -12.74 15.93
N VAL A 238 2.71 -13.48 14.87
CA VAL A 238 2.43 -12.88 13.55
C VAL A 238 1.21 -11.95 13.66
N ALA A 239 0.14 -12.36 14.32
CA ALA A 239 -1.06 -11.56 14.50
C ALA A 239 -0.79 -10.28 15.30
N ASP A 240 0.04 -10.36 16.35
CA ASP A 240 0.39 -9.19 17.16
C ASP A 240 1.19 -8.14 16.35
N ARG A 241 2.16 -8.59 15.52
CA ARG A 241 2.89 -7.69 14.62
C ARG A 241 1.99 -7.05 13.57
N ILE A 242 1.06 -7.83 13.00
CA ILE A 242 0.08 -7.29 12.05
C ILE A 242 -0.80 -6.23 12.71
N ARG A 243 -1.32 -6.47 13.93
CA ARG A 243 -2.14 -5.48 14.66
C ARG A 243 -1.36 -4.21 14.99
N ASP A 244 -0.12 -4.34 15.43
CA ASP A 244 0.72 -3.19 15.75
C ASP A 244 1.03 -2.36 14.50
N PHE A 245 1.44 -3.00 13.42
CA PHE A 245 1.66 -2.36 12.11
C PHE A 245 0.39 -1.65 11.64
N TRP A 246 -0.78 -2.33 11.71
CA TRP A 246 -2.06 -1.77 11.28
C TRP A 246 -2.37 -0.48 12.03
N ARG A 247 -2.27 -0.53 13.36
CA ARG A 247 -2.53 0.63 14.23
C ARG A 247 -1.59 1.80 13.96
N ARG A 248 -0.31 1.54 13.72
CA ARG A 248 0.70 2.60 13.54
C ARG A 248 0.77 3.15 12.13
N ARG A 249 0.47 2.33 11.11
CA ARG A 249 0.76 2.66 9.72
C ARG A 249 -0.46 2.70 8.80
N VAL A 250 -1.52 1.99 9.12
CA VAL A 250 -2.63 1.80 8.18
C VAL A 250 -3.90 2.50 8.63
N ASP A 251 -4.18 2.49 9.93
CA ASP A 251 -5.41 3.05 10.49
C ASP A 251 -5.37 4.58 10.63
N HIS A 252 -4.85 5.27 9.62
CA HIS A 252 -4.72 6.70 9.56
C HIS A 252 -5.28 7.28 8.26
N GLY A 253 -5.61 8.58 8.29
CA GLY A 253 -6.17 9.29 7.16
C GLY A 253 -7.61 8.87 6.82
N PRO A 254 -8.28 9.64 5.96
CA PRO A 254 -9.66 9.37 5.58
C PRO A 254 -9.79 8.16 4.67
N VAL A 255 -10.94 7.52 4.75
CA VAL A 255 -11.34 6.46 3.81
C VAL A 255 -12.08 7.10 2.64
N VAL A 256 -11.77 6.67 1.43
CA VAL A 256 -12.49 7.12 0.22
C VAL A 256 -13.89 6.49 0.22
N PRO A 257 -14.97 7.28 0.10
CA PRO A 257 -16.32 6.74 0.03
C PRO A 257 -16.49 5.68 -1.07
N ALA A 258 -17.27 4.64 -0.77
CA ALA A 258 -17.37 3.45 -1.62
C ALA A 258 -17.90 3.74 -3.04
N ASP A 259 -18.77 4.70 -3.21
CA ASP A 259 -19.29 5.15 -4.51
C ASP A 259 -18.18 5.82 -5.33
N THR A 260 -17.43 6.73 -4.73
CA THR A 260 -16.26 7.38 -5.35
C THR A 260 -15.19 6.36 -5.70
N ALA A 261 -14.88 5.43 -4.80
CA ALA A 261 -13.91 4.36 -5.05
C ALA A 261 -14.32 3.49 -6.26
N ARG A 262 -15.61 3.16 -6.39
CA ARG A 262 -16.14 2.44 -7.57
C ARG A 262 -16.03 3.25 -8.86
N VAL A 263 -16.24 4.57 -8.81
CA VAL A 263 -16.02 5.44 -9.98
C VAL A 263 -14.55 5.44 -10.39
N ILE A 264 -13.63 5.56 -9.42
CA ILE A 264 -12.18 5.53 -9.69
C ILE A 264 -11.76 4.20 -10.30
N ALA A 265 -12.27 3.07 -9.81
CA ALA A 265 -12.02 1.74 -10.34
C ALA A 265 -12.68 1.47 -11.71
N SER A 266 -13.60 2.33 -12.16
CA SER A 266 -14.35 2.11 -13.40
C SER A 266 -13.54 2.46 -14.66
N PRO A 267 -13.96 1.96 -15.85
CA PRO A 267 -13.35 2.34 -17.13
C PRO A 267 -13.48 3.83 -17.49
N ARG A 268 -14.27 4.60 -16.73
CA ARG A 268 -14.37 6.06 -16.89
C ARG A 268 -13.10 6.80 -16.50
N VAL A 269 -12.21 6.16 -15.70
CA VAL A 269 -10.96 6.73 -15.21
C VAL A 269 -9.79 6.06 -15.92
N SER A 270 -8.87 6.85 -16.47
CA SER A 270 -7.68 6.31 -17.12
C SER A 270 -6.76 5.59 -16.12
N ALA A 271 -5.99 4.60 -16.57
CA ALA A 271 -5.03 3.89 -15.74
C ALA A 271 -4.09 4.85 -15.01
N ARG A 272 -3.51 5.81 -15.75
CA ARG A 272 -2.63 6.85 -15.16
C ARG A 272 -3.32 7.64 -14.04
N THR A 273 -4.54 8.10 -14.25
CA THR A 273 -5.29 8.88 -13.24
C THR A 273 -5.62 8.02 -12.04
N ARG A 274 -6.04 6.76 -12.28
CA ARG A 274 -6.33 5.79 -11.22
C ARG A 274 -5.10 5.54 -10.33
N GLY A 275 -3.93 5.32 -10.93
CA GLY A 275 -2.67 5.15 -10.19
C GLY A 275 -2.34 6.37 -9.33
N ILE A 276 -2.46 7.58 -9.88
CA ILE A 276 -2.24 8.83 -9.11
C ILE A 276 -3.21 8.90 -7.91
N LEU A 277 -4.49 8.61 -8.11
CA LEU A 277 -5.48 8.65 -7.04
C LEU A 277 -5.28 7.51 -6.03
N ALA A 278 -4.82 6.33 -6.47
CA ALA A 278 -4.46 5.24 -5.59
C ALA A 278 -3.32 5.62 -4.64
N VAL A 279 -2.24 6.20 -5.16
CA VAL A 279 -1.13 6.69 -4.33
C VAL A 279 -1.58 7.80 -3.37
N ARG A 280 -2.39 8.75 -3.84
CA ARG A 280 -2.91 9.84 -3.00
C ARG A 280 -3.87 9.38 -1.89
N SER A 281 -4.49 8.21 -2.04
CA SER A 281 -5.39 7.62 -1.04
C SER A 281 -4.70 6.74 0.00
N LEU A 282 -3.40 6.51 -0.13
CA LEU A 282 -2.64 5.71 0.83
C LEU A 282 -2.68 6.34 2.23
N PRO A 283 -2.64 5.52 3.28
CA PRO A 283 -2.59 5.99 4.65
C PRO A 283 -1.39 6.91 4.90
N ASP A 284 -1.61 7.97 5.65
CA ASP A 284 -0.52 8.79 6.17
C ASP A 284 0.14 8.08 7.36
N ALA A 285 1.47 8.21 7.50
CA ALA A 285 2.24 7.67 8.61
C ALA A 285 2.65 8.81 9.57
N PRO A 286 1.81 9.14 10.57
CA PRO A 286 1.98 10.38 11.37
C PRO A 286 3.25 10.39 12.23
N ASP A 287 3.79 9.23 12.55
CA ASP A 287 5.03 9.05 13.31
C ASP A 287 6.30 8.95 12.44
N ARG A 288 6.15 9.01 11.11
CA ARG A 288 7.28 9.00 10.17
C ARG A 288 8.17 10.23 10.40
N GLU A 289 9.49 10.02 10.31
CA GLU A 289 10.44 11.13 10.31
C GLU A 289 10.24 12.02 9.07
N PRO A 290 10.21 13.35 9.24
CA PRO A 290 10.13 14.26 8.12
C PRO A 290 11.37 14.17 7.24
N ARG A 291 11.21 14.46 5.94
CA ARG A 291 12.26 14.33 4.92
C ARG A 291 12.97 15.66 4.64
N ALA A 292 12.24 16.77 4.61
CA ALA A 292 12.75 18.11 4.33
C ALA A 292 12.80 18.99 5.59
N LEU A 293 11.85 18.81 6.49
CA LEU A 293 11.69 19.63 7.70
C LEU A 293 12.28 18.92 8.92
N THR A 294 12.47 19.65 10.01
CA THR A 294 12.68 19.06 11.32
C THR A 294 11.34 18.66 11.95
N ARG A 295 11.34 17.76 12.95
CA ARG A 295 10.14 17.37 13.68
C ARG A 295 9.38 18.58 14.24
N GLY A 296 10.09 19.53 14.85
CA GLY A 296 9.46 20.74 15.39
C GLY A 296 8.87 21.66 14.32
N GLN A 297 9.47 21.75 13.14
CA GLN A 297 8.90 22.47 12.00
C GLN A 297 7.67 21.75 11.43
N LEU A 298 7.69 20.42 11.33
CA LEU A 298 6.53 19.65 10.94
C LEU A 298 5.35 19.84 11.92
N ASP A 299 5.61 19.87 13.23
CA ASP A 299 4.57 20.12 14.23
C ASP A 299 3.98 21.53 14.11
N THR A 300 4.82 22.54 13.81
CA THR A 300 4.36 23.90 13.50
C THR A 300 3.50 23.92 12.23
N LEU A 301 3.91 23.20 11.18
CA LEU A 301 3.15 23.10 9.94
C LEU A 301 1.81 22.37 10.13
N ARG A 302 1.75 21.35 11.00
CA ARG A 302 0.49 20.72 11.41
C ARG A 302 -0.46 21.69 12.13
N ALA A 303 0.08 22.55 13.01
CA ALA A 303 -0.72 23.60 13.63
C ALA A 303 -1.24 24.60 12.59
N LEU A 304 -0.38 25.04 11.68
CA LEU A 304 -0.77 25.91 10.57
C LEU A 304 -1.86 25.26 9.69
N ALA A 305 -1.71 23.99 9.34
CA ALA A 305 -2.67 23.24 8.52
C ALA A 305 -4.07 23.19 9.17
N ARG A 306 -4.16 23.00 10.49
CA ARG A 306 -5.45 23.01 11.20
C ARG A 306 -6.17 24.34 11.11
N VAL A 307 -5.43 25.45 11.12
CA VAL A 307 -6.00 26.80 11.04
C VAL A 307 -6.39 27.16 9.63
N VAL A 308 -5.51 26.86 8.65
CA VAL A 308 -5.69 27.27 7.22
C VAL A 308 -6.70 26.37 6.52
N VAL A 309 -6.64 25.05 6.78
CA VAL A 309 -7.52 24.04 6.17
C VAL A 309 -8.15 23.19 7.25
N PRO A 310 -9.16 23.71 7.99
CA PRO A 310 -9.85 22.91 8.99
C PRO A 310 -10.60 21.74 8.35
N GLN A 311 -10.25 20.52 8.77
CA GLN A 311 -10.83 19.30 8.23
C GLN A 311 -11.87 18.73 9.19
N PRO A 312 -13.06 18.33 8.74
CA PRO A 312 -14.05 17.68 9.58
C PRO A 312 -13.67 16.22 9.86
N GLY A 313 -14.11 15.70 11.03
CA GLY A 313 -13.94 14.29 11.39
C GLY A 313 -12.66 14.03 12.20
N ASP A 314 -12.50 12.76 12.56
CA ASP A 314 -11.44 12.25 13.45
C ASP A 314 -10.24 11.66 12.68
N ARG A 315 -10.34 11.55 11.38
CA ARG A 315 -9.31 10.98 10.47
C ARG A 315 -8.94 11.97 9.36
N PRO A 316 -8.31 13.13 9.68
CA PRO A 316 -7.92 14.10 8.68
C PRO A 316 -6.75 13.60 7.84
N VAL A 317 -6.57 14.17 6.65
CA VAL A 317 -5.34 14.03 5.86
C VAL A 317 -4.21 14.77 6.59
N ASP A 318 -3.03 14.15 6.76
CA ASP A 318 -1.85 14.85 7.29
C ASP A 318 -1.23 15.75 6.22
N LEU A 319 -1.83 16.92 6.02
CA LEU A 319 -1.41 17.88 4.99
C LEU A 319 0.04 18.33 5.18
N ALA A 320 0.48 18.47 6.43
CA ALA A 320 1.84 18.90 6.74
C ALA A 320 2.88 17.86 6.28
N LEU A 321 2.60 16.57 6.50
CA LEU A 321 3.46 15.50 6.07
C LEU A 321 3.54 15.42 4.54
N ARG A 322 2.44 15.67 3.84
CA ARG A 322 2.39 15.69 2.36
C ARG A 322 3.11 16.89 1.77
N VAL A 323 3.08 18.05 2.43
CA VAL A 323 3.90 19.21 2.06
C VAL A 323 5.39 18.93 2.32
N ASP A 324 5.74 18.27 3.43
CA ASP A 324 7.13 17.84 3.68
C ASP A 324 7.66 16.92 2.57
N ASP A 325 6.85 15.97 2.10
CA ASP A 325 7.18 15.12 0.95
C ASP A 325 7.35 15.94 -0.34
N GLN A 326 6.43 16.84 -0.63
CA GLN A 326 6.51 17.74 -1.78
C GLN A 326 7.81 18.52 -1.78
N LEU A 327 8.20 19.09 -0.65
CA LEU A 327 9.45 19.84 -0.48
C LEU A 327 10.69 18.95 -0.68
N ALA A 328 10.68 17.73 -0.10
CA ALA A 328 11.78 16.79 -0.23
C ALA A 328 12.00 16.29 -1.66
N ASP A 329 10.91 16.14 -2.41
CA ASP A 329 10.93 15.68 -3.81
C ASP A 329 11.16 16.84 -4.80
N GLY A 330 11.22 18.09 -4.32
CA GLY A 330 11.38 19.27 -5.17
C GLY A 330 10.20 19.51 -6.13
N LEU A 331 9.00 19.07 -5.73
CA LEU A 331 7.77 19.16 -6.53
C LEU A 331 7.06 20.51 -6.30
N GLY A 332 7.70 21.62 -6.68
CA GLY A 332 7.06 22.93 -6.72
C GLY A 332 6.13 23.08 -7.93
N ASP A 333 5.32 24.15 -7.94
CA ASP A 333 4.46 24.50 -9.08
C ASP A 333 5.18 25.30 -10.18
N GLY A 334 6.48 25.54 -9.99
CA GLY A 334 7.34 26.27 -10.92
C GLY A 334 7.23 27.79 -10.78
N TRP A 335 6.46 28.28 -9.81
CA TRP A 335 6.33 29.70 -9.51
C TRP A 335 6.66 29.96 -8.03
N ARG A 336 7.32 31.07 -7.77
CA ARG A 336 7.67 31.55 -6.43
C ARG A 336 7.63 33.08 -6.41
N PRO A 337 7.09 33.69 -5.32
CA PRO A 337 7.14 35.13 -5.17
C PRO A 337 8.57 35.67 -5.24
N ASP A 338 8.75 36.82 -5.92
CA ASP A 338 10.03 37.48 -5.99
C ASP A 338 10.57 37.85 -4.60
N GLY A 339 11.83 37.51 -4.34
CA GLY A 339 12.50 37.80 -3.08
C GLY A 339 12.38 36.72 -2.00
N LEU A 340 11.63 35.66 -2.22
CA LEU A 340 11.65 34.48 -1.32
C LEU A 340 12.89 33.63 -1.56
N PRO A 341 13.46 32.99 -0.51
CA PRO A 341 14.44 31.95 -0.63
C PRO A 341 13.89 30.73 -1.39
N ALA A 342 14.73 29.71 -1.61
CA ALA A 342 14.26 28.42 -2.12
C ALA A 342 13.19 27.83 -1.19
N ASP A 343 12.23 27.07 -1.76
CA ASP A 343 11.02 26.64 -1.04
C ASP A 343 11.33 25.98 0.30
N VAL A 344 12.25 25.02 0.35
CA VAL A 344 12.66 24.36 1.60
C VAL A 344 13.18 25.36 2.64
N ASP A 345 13.99 26.34 2.21
CA ASP A 345 14.56 27.35 3.10
C ASP A 345 13.50 28.35 3.57
N ALA A 346 12.59 28.76 2.67
CA ALA A 346 11.47 29.62 2.99
C ALA A 346 10.53 28.96 4.01
N TYR A 347 10.20 27.66 3.82
CA TYR A 347 9.39 26.89 4.76
C TYR A 347 10.07 26.76 6.12
N ARG A 348 11.35 26.40 6.16
CA ARG A 348 12.09 26.31 7.44
C ARG A 348 12.09 27.63 8.20
N ALA A 349 12.39 28.71 7.50
CA ALA A 349 12.44 30.05 8.10
C ALA A 349 11.06 30.55 8.57
N GLY A 350 10.01 30.37 7.75
CA GLY A 350 8.64 30.74 8.10
C GLY A 350 8.08 29.92 9.29
N LEU A 351 8.33 28.62 9.29
CA LEU A 351 7.90 27.75 10.39
C LEU A 351 8.65 28.04 11.69
N ASP A 352 9.95 28.37 11.64
CA ASP A 352 10.71 28.79 12.81
C ASP A 352 10.22 30.15 13.35
N ALA A 353 9.79 31.06 12.47
CA ALA A 353 9.19 32.32 12.88
C ALA A 353 7.86 32.14 13.64
N LEU A 354 7.03 31.16 13.25
CA LEU A 354 5.72 30.90 13.84
C LEU A 354 5.73 29.87 15.00
N ARG A 355 6.88 29.28 15.32
CA ARG A 355 6.97 28.17 16.28
C ARG A 355 6.40 28.51 17.65
N ALA A 356 6.73 29.67 18.18
CA ALA A 356 6.25 30.13 19.49
C ALA A 356 4.74 30.37 19.50
N ASP A 357 4.21 30.93 18.41
CA ASP A 357 2.78 31.22 18.27
C ASP A 357 1.95 29.95 18.10
N ALA A 358 2.46 28.96 17.35
CA ALA A 358 1.83 27.66 17.15
C ALA A 358 1.64 26.88 18.47
N THR A 359 2.48 27.11 19.48
CA THR A 359 2.34 26.46 20.80
C THR A 359 1.26 27.10 21.68
N GLN A 360 0.76 28.29 21.34
CA GLN A 360 -0.27 29.01 22.10
C GLN A 360 -1.71 28.61 21.71
N GLY A 361 -1.85 27.76 20.72
CA GLY A 361 -3.13 27.19 20.27
C GLY A 361 -3.65 27.80 18.97
N ASP A 362 -4.61 27.10 18.38
CA ASP A 362 -5.09 27.38 17.02
C ASP A 362 -5.76 28.76 16.90
N GLU A 363 -6.46 29.24 17.95
CA GLU A 363 -7.11 30.56 17.99
C GLU A 363 -6.09 31.70 17.95
N HIS A 364 -5.01 31.57 18.75
CA HIS A 364 -3.91 32.52 18.73
C HIS A 364 -3.19 32.52 17.38
N LEU A 365 -2.87 31.36 16.85
CA LEU A 365 -2.21 31.23 15.54
C LEU A 365 -3.06 31.83 14.42
N ALA A 366 -4.39 31.67 14.46
CA ALA A 366 -5.30 32.32 13.50
C ALA A 366 -5.23 33.84 13.54
N ALA A 367 -5.18 34.43 14.76
CA ALA A 367 -5.02 35.87 14.91
C ALA A 367 -3.66 36.35 14.38
N VAL A 368 -2.59 35.62 14.65
CA VAL A 368 -1.24 35.92 14.12
C VAL A 368 -1.22 35.86 12.59
N LEU A 369 -1.83 34.83 11.98
CA LEU A 369 -1.96 34.75 10.52
C LEU A 369 -2.74 35.92 9.93
N GLY A 370 -3.81 36.37 10.60
CA GLY A 370 -4.53 37.58 10.22
C GLY A 370 -3.63 38.83 10.20
N SER A 371 -2.79 38.99 11.22
CA SER A 371 -1.81 40.09 11.27
C SER A 371 -0.72 40.00 10.22
N ILE A 372 -0.26 38.78 9.87
CA ILE A 372 0.69 38.55 8.78
C ILE A 372 0.07 38.96 7.45
N THR A 373 -1.15 38.50 7.17
CA THR A 373 -1.87 38.85 5.94
C THR A 373 -2.14 40.33 5.82
N ALA A 374 -2.36 41.03 6.93
CA ALA A 374 -2.51 42.48 6.98
C ALA A 374 -1.18 43.25 6.86
N GLY A 375 -0.03 42.56 6.88
CA GLY A 375 1.30 43.20 6.91
C GLY A 375 1.69 43.85 8.21
N GLU A 376 0.99 43.54 9.31
CA GLU A 376 1.15 44.15 10.63
C GLU A 376 2.07 43.32 11.56
N TYR A 377 2.42 42.11 11.20
CA TYR A 377 3.27 41.21 11.98
C TYR A 377 4.74 41.41 11.69
N THR A 378 5.54 41.54 12.76
CA THR A 378 7.00 41.57 12.63
C THR A 378 7.60 40.30 13.23
N PRO A 379 8.28 39.46 12.40
CA PRO A 379 8.87 38.23 12.90
C PRO A 379 10.01 38.52 13.89
N VAL A 380 10.03 37.78 15.01
CA VAL A 380 11.06 37.87 16.02
C VAL A 380 12.25 36.94 15.74
N SER A 381 12.03 35.94 14.90
CA SER A 381 13.00 34.90 14.54
C SER A 381 12.72 34.37 13.11
N GLY A 382 13.54 33.45 12.61
CA GLY A 382 13.28 32.70 11.38
C GLY A 382 13.98 33.23 10.12
N GLY A 383 14.47 34.47 10.12
CA GLY A 383 15.31 34.99 9.03
C GLY A 383 14.54 35.52 7.80
N LEU A 384 13.19 35.57 7.83
CA LEU A 384 12.36 36.27 6.85
C LEU A 384 12.00 37.66 7.36
N ASP A 385 11.94 38.66 6.49
CA ASP A 385 11.31 39.94 6.82
C ASP A 385 9.77 39.83 6.76
N SER A 386 9.06 40.90 7.15
CA SER A 386 7.58 40.89 7.22
C SER A 386 6.94 40.65 5.86
N GLY A 387 7.48 41.19 4.77
CA GLY A 387 6.97 41.00 3.41
C GLY A 387 7.22 39.57 2.90
N GLN A 388 8.39 39.04 3.19
CA GLN A 388 8.75 37.65 2.85
C GLN A 388 7.90 36.66 3.65
N LEU A 389 7.67 36.91 4.94
CA LEU A 389 6.82 36.05 5.78
C LEU A 389 5.37 36.04 5.29
N GLN A 390 4.83 37.21 4.88
CA GLN A 390 3.49 37.31 4.29
C GLN A 390 3.42 36.49 3.00
N ALA A 391 4.34 36.69 2.07
CA ALA A 391 4.37 35.95 0.79
C ALA A 391 4.50 34.43 1.00
N TRP A 392 5.37 33.99 1.93
CA TRP A 392 5.47 32.58 2.28
C TRP A 392 4.19 32.04 2.91
N ALA A 393 3.54 32.76 3.79
CA ALA A 393 2.33 32.30 4.46
C ALA A 393 1.17 32.10 3.45
N GLU A 394 1.07 32.98 2.46
CA GLU A 394 0.12 32.87 1.35
C GLU A 394 0.42 31.61 0.51
N ASP A 395 1.68 31.36 0.17
CA ASP A 395 2.13 30.20 -0.61
C ASP A 395 1.90 28.89 0.15
N ALA A 396 2.27 28.84 1.44
CA ALA A 396 2.02 27.69 2.31
C ALA A 396 0.52 27.36 2.45
N ALA A 397 -0.34 28.38 2.48
CA ALA A 397 -1.78 28.18 2.52
C ALA A 397 -2.29 27.52 1.21
N VAL A 398 -1.75 27.94 0.07
CA VAL A 398 -2.06 27.34 -1.23
C VAL A 398 -1.58 25.90 -1.30
N ASP A 399 -0.36 25.59 -0.84
CA ASP A 399 0.17 24.23 -0.85
C ASP A 399 -0.66 23.30 0.05
N LEU A 400 -1.02 23.73 1.26
CA LEU A 400 -1.90 22.98 2.15
C LEU A 400 -3.27 22.69 1.50
N ALA A 401 -3.86 23.70 0.87
CA ALA A 401 -5.13 23.54 0.16
C ALA A 401 -5.02 22.59 -1.05
N LYS A 402 -3.92 22.65 -1.82
CA LYS A 402 -3.63 21.70 -2.91
C LYS A 402 -3.56 20.27 -2.39
N GLN A 403 -2.81 20.02 -1.30
CA GLN A 403 -2.71 18.67 -0.71
C GLN A 403 -4.07 18.15 -0.24
N TRP A 404 -4.91 19.01 0.33
CA TRP A 404 -6.26 18.67 0.73
C TRP A 404 -7.14 18.29 -0.48
N MET A 405 -7.18 19.15 -1.50
CA MET A 405 -7.96 18.91 -2.73
C MET A 405 -7.44 17.72 -3.55
N ALA A 406 -6.16 17.38 -3.40
CA ALA A 406 -5.57 16.25 -4.12
C ALA A 406 -6.02 14.89 -3.60
N HIS A 407 -6.56 14.81 -2.37
CA HIS A 407 -6.98 13.53 -1.77
C HIS A 407 -8.37 13.11 -2.27
N PRO A 408 -8.55 11.83 -2.72
CA PRO A 408 -9.81 11.37 -3.29
C PRO A 408 -11.02 11.47 -2.33
N ALA A 409 -10.81 11.32 -1.02
CA ALA A 409 -11.89 11.51 -0.04
C ALA A 409 -12.34 12.97 0.04
N THR A 410 -11.42 13.92 -0.13
CA THR A 410 -11.77 15.35 -0.22
C THR A 410 -12.52 15.65 -1.51
N MET A 411 -12.07 15.10 -2.64
CA MET A 411 -12.77 15.21 -3.91
C MET A 411 -14.23 14.73 -3.78
N ALA A 412 -14.43 13.59 -3.10
CA ALA A 412 -15.77 13.09 -2.81
C ALA A 412 -16.59 14.05 -1.93
N ALA A 413 -15.97 14.64 -0.90
CA ALA A 413 -16.64 15.54 0.02
C ALA A 413 -17.13 16.85 -0.64
N VAL A 414 -16.50 17.26 -1.75
CA VAL A 414 -16.88 18.45 -2.54
C VAL A 414 -17.58 18.10 -3.85
N ASP A 415 -18.07 16.87 -4.02
CA ASP A 415 -18.74 16.37 -5.22
C ASP A 415 -17.94 16.54 -6.52
N TYR A 416 -16.59 16.47 -6.45
CA TYR A 416 -15.73 16.58 -7.61
C TYR A 416 -15.44 15.21 -8.23
N ASP A 417 -15.90 15.00 -9.46
CA ASP A 417 -15.68 13.77 -10.24
C ASP A 417 -14.96 14.01 -11.59
N GLY A 418 -14.39 15.20 -11.80
CA GLY A 418 -13.71 15.58 -13.04
C GLY A 418 -12.55 14.69 -13.48
N PHE A 419 -12.08 13.78 -12.60
CA PHE A 419 -11.12 12.72 -12.92
C PHE A 419 -11.75 11.59 -13.76
N ALA A 420 -13.08 11.42 -13.74
CA ALA A 420 -13.82 10.36 -14.45
C ALA A 420 -14.23 10.82 -15.86
N ASN A 421 -13.28 11.20 -16.67
CA ASN A 421 -13.45 11.94 -17.92
C ASN A 421 -13.32 11.07 -19.19
N GLY A 422 -13.61 9.76 -19.12
CA GLY A 422 -13.75 8.88 -20.27
C GLY A 422 -12.68 7.78 -20.44
N GLY A 423 -11.72 7.69 -19.51
CA GLY A 423 -10.75 6.58 -19.49
C GLY A 423 -9.67 6.67 -20.58
N ASP A 424 -9.03 5.52 -20.86
CA ASP A 424 -7.88 5.42 -21.80
C ASP A 424 -8.30 5.32 -23.25
N GLY A 425 -9.54 4.87 -23.52
CA GLY A 425 -10.05 4.61 -24.85
C GLY A 425 -10.44 5.83 -25.68
N LEU A 426 -10.51 7.01 -25.04
CA LEU A 426 -10.96 8.23 -25.68
C LEU A 426 -9.82 9.26 -25.84
N ARG A 427 -9.57 9.63 -27.09
CA ARG A 427 -8.67 10.73 -27.40
C ARG A 427 -9.39 12.04 -27.13
N LYS A 428 -9.03 12.73 -26.06
CA LYS A 428 -9.55 14.06 -25.72
C LYS A 428 -8.91 15.10 -26.61
N GLN A 429 -9.75 15.80 -27.39
CA GLN A 429 -9.29 16.83 -28.33
C GLN A 429 -9.73 18.25 -27.88
N GLY A 430 -10.20 18.40 -26.64
CA GLY A 430 -10.89 19.60 -26.19
C GLY A 430 -12.37 19.58 -26.58
N PHE A 431 -13.08 20.66 -26.32
CA PHE A 431 -14.47 20.79 -26.69
C PHE A 431 -14.57 21.23 -28.15
N LEU A 432 -15.19 20.39 -28.97
CA LEU A 432 -15.50 20.66 -30.38
C LEU A 432 -16.95 21.13 -30.57
N LEU A 433 -17.84 20.69 -29.69
CA LEU A 433 -19.26 21.04 -29.68
C LEU A 433 -19.46 22.27 -28.80
N LEU A 434 -20.04 23.33 -29.38
CA LEU A 434 -20.18 24.63 -28.73
C LEU A 434 -21.61 24.92 -28.24
N GLY A 435 -22.56 24.05 -28.57
CA GLY A 435 -23.97 24.16 -28.13
C GLY A 435 -24.17 23.81 -26.67
N ALA A 436 -25.06 24.53 -25.98
CA ALA A 436 -25.53 24.11 -24.65
C ALA A 436 -26.18 22.72 -24.79
N ASP A 437 -25.89 21.82 -23.85
CA ASP A 437 -26.38 20.44 -23.84
C ASP A 437 -25.79 19.51 -24.92
N GLU A 438 -24.87 19.98 -25.78
CA GLU A 438 -24.12 19.12 -26.66
C GLU A 438 -22.99 18.43 -25.88
N ARG A 439 -22.86 17.09 -26.03
CA ARG A 439 -21.84 16.30 -25.35
C ARG A 439 -20.79 15.80 -26.32
N GLU A 440 -19.55 15.94 -25.91
CA GLU A 440 -18.43 15.33 -26.61
C GLU A 440 -18.44 13.79 -26.45
N ALA A 441 -17.87 13.08 -27.43
CA ALA A 441 -17.82 11.62 -27.40
C ALA A 441 -17.04 11.04 -26.19
N TRP A 442 -16.18 11.86 -25.57
CA TRP A 442 -15.36 11.50 -24.41
C TRP A 442 -16.01 11.87 -23.06
N GLU A 443 -17.07 12.66 -23.07
CA GLU A 443 -17.76 13.02 -21.83
C GLU A 443 -18.53 11.82 -21.25
N PRO A 444 -18.50 11.63 -19.93
CA PRO A 444 -19.23 10.55 -19.30
C PRO A 444 -20.72 10.64 -19.62
N THR A 445 -21.27 9.58 -20.19
CA THR A 445 -22.73 9.43 -20.27
C THR A 445 -23.19 9.15 -18.85
N GLY A 446 -23.87 10.12 -18.22
CA GLY A 446 -24.28 10.03 -16.84
C GLY A 446 -24.91 8.68 -16.52
N ALA A 447 -24.30 7.96 -15.59
CA ALA A 447 -25.04 6.98 -14.82
C ALA A 447 -26.06 7.81 -14.00
N ALA A 448 -27.32 7.48 -14.10
CA ALA A 448 -28.33 8.05 -13.25
C ALA A 448 -27.84 7.99 -11.79
N ARG A 449 -27.95 9.14 -11.10
CA ARG A 449 -27.68 9.25 -9.67
C ARG A 449 -28.57 8.30 -8.87
#